data_58f49c9d2731c26f840cd6a5ae3dfde9
#
_entry.id   58f49c9d2731c26f840cd6a5ae3dfde9
#
_cell.length_a   1.000
_cell.length_b   1.000
_cell.length_c   1.000
_cell.angle_alpha   90.00
_cell.angle_beta   90.00
_cell.angle_gamma   90.00
#
_symmetry.space_group_name_H-M   'P 1'
#
loop_
_entity.id
_entity.type
_entity.pdbx_description
1 polymer ?
#
loop_
_entity_poly.entity_id
_entity_poly.type
_entity_poly.pdbx_seq_one_letter_code
_entity_poly.pdbx_strand_id
1 'polypeptide(L)'
;MAVDNTFVIKKIQKSECLYTVFSPLTKMPYIECDEETFDDQVYVFSTEEGVKEFVKEKNEKKIPLQPFKIPNEQIRGFLTSLFAIAANMVVYTDEAGVSRVELDQLAPKPDMEKLAKEKIPVLNPTLTLTVLYFIQELRRPVQHDPVKLRDMEEEMVADLIRSRFILALEDSEKKEDGTPNLRIPFLKTQEGDKYQPIFSDFAEFRKYAGVNV
;
A
#
# COMPACT_ATOMS: atom_id res chain seq x y z
N MET A 1 -30.27 2.70 -0.64
CA MET A 1 -30.23 3.63 0.52
C MET A 1 -28.80 3.59 1.04
N ALA A 2 -28.11 4.74 1.11
CA ALA A 2 -26.79 4.80 1.77
C ALA A 2 -26.97 4.44 3.25
N VAL A 3 -26.18 3.50 3.75
CA VAL A 3 -26.19 3.15 5.18
C VAL A 3 -25.60 4.33 5.93
N ASP A 4 -26.28 4.81 6.98
CA ASP A 4 -25.77 5.87 7.82
C ASP A 4 -24.63 5.33 8.71
N ASN A 5 -23.40 5.53 8.27
CA ASN A 5 -22.19 5.10 8.97
C ASN A 5 -21.69 6.11 10.03
N THR A 6 -22.44 7.18 10.30
CA THR A 6 -21.97 8.28 11.17
C THR A 6 -21.53 7.79 12.56
N PHE A 7 -22.23 6.82 13.14
CA PHE A 7 -21.88 6.27 14.43
C PHE A 7 -20.58 5.46 14.38
N VAL A 8 -20.44 4.60 13.37
CA VAL A 8 -19.26 3.76 13.15
C VAL A 8 -18.03 4.62 12.88
N ILE A 9 -18.16 5.65 12.04
CA ILE A 9 -17.08 6.62 11.74
C ILE A 9 -16.57 7.26 13.03
N LYS A 10 -17.48 7.77 13.88
CA LYS A 10 -17.10 8.37 15.16
C LYS A 10 -16.45 7.36 16.10
N LYS A 11 -16.90 6.11 16.10
CA LYS A 11 -16.34 5.04 16.93
C LYS A 11 -14.89 4.75 16.50
N ILE A 12 -14.64 4.59 15.20
CA ILE A 12 -13.30 4.37 14.64
C ILE A 12 -12.37 5.55 15.01
N GLN A 13 -12.80 6.78 14.78
CA GLN A 13 -11.98 7.99 14.99
C GLN A 13 -11.66 8.26 16.47
N LYS A 14 -12.50 7.79 17.40
CA LYS A 14 -12.35 8.00 18.85
C LYS A 14 -11.81 6.78 19.59
N SER A 15 -11.49 5.70 18.90
CA SER A 15 -10.94 4.48 19.52
C SER A 15 -9.58 4.78 20.16
N GLU A 16 -9.34 4.23 21.35
CA GLU A 16 -8.01 4.30 21.99
C GLU A 16 -6.96 3.52 21.20
N CYS A 17 -7.38 2.44 20.58
CA CYS A 17 -6.58 1.70 19.62
C CYS A 17 -7.49 0.94 18.67
N LEU A 18 -6.96 0.59 17.51
CA LEU A 18 -7.56 -0.32 16.55
C LEU A 18 -6.56 -1.44 16.23
N TYR A 19 -7.06 -2.48 15.61
CA TYR A 19 -6.23 -3.57 15.11
C TYR A 19 -6.47 -3.72 13.61
N THR A 20 -5.45 -4.10 12.89
CA THR A 20 -5.52 -4.42 11.46
C THR A 20 -4.66 -5.63 11.15
N VAL A 21 -4.61 -6.05 9.91
CA VAL A 21 -3.80 -7.19 9.47
C VAL A 21 -2.81 -6.77 8.40
N PHE A 22 -1.59 -7.26 8.54
CA PHE A 22 -0.52 -7.10 7.57
C PHE A 22 -0.20 -8.44 6.91
N SER A 23 0.10 -8.41 5.63
CA SER A 23 0.64 -9.56 4.94
C SER A 23 2.16 -9.61 5.13
N PRO A 24 2.72 -10.68 5.72
CA PRO A 24 4.17 -10.86 5.82
C PRO A 24 4.82 -11.03 4.44
N LEU A 25 4.04 -11.38 3.42
CA LEU A 25 4.50 -11.58 2.04
C LEU A 25 4.84 -10.26 1.36
N THR A 26 4.12 -9.19 1.68
CA THR A 26 4.30 -7.84 1.12
C THR A 26 4.85 -6.84 2.12
N LYS A 27 4.74 -7.13 3.43
CA LYS A 27 5.01 -6.21 4.55
C LYS A 27 4.15 -4.95 4.53
N MET A 28 2.97 -5.06 3.93
CA MET A 28 1.98 -3.99 3.77
C MET A 28 0.65 -4.42 4.41
N PRO A 29 -0.28 -3.49 4.68
CA PRO A 29 -1.65 -3.86 5.04
C PRO A 29 -2.21 -4.87 4.04
N TYR A 30 -2.88 -5.89 4.57
CA TYR A 30 -3.56 -6.86 3.71
C TYR A 30 -4.75 -6.18 3.03
N ILE A 31 -4.81 -6.31 1.73
CA ILE A 31 -5.88 -5.78 0.89
C ILE A 31 -6.50 -6.91 0.06
N GLU A 32 -7.81 -6.89 -0.07
CA GLU A 32 -8.59 -7.89 -0.79
C GLU A 32 -9.68 -7.19 -1.61
N CYS A 33 -9.84 -7.59 -2.86
CA CYS A 33 -10.96 -7.14 -3.68
C CYS A 33 -12.22 -7.92 -3.30
N ASP A 34 -13.31 -7.23 -3.05
CA ASP A 34 -14.63 -7.85 -2.89
C ASP A 34 -15.16 -8.27 -4.26
N GLU A 35 -15.50 -9.53 -4.43
CA GLU A 35 -15.92 -10.09 -5.74
C GLU A 35 -17.29 -9.58 -6.20
N GLU A 36 -18.12 -9.05 -5.28
CA GLU A 36 -19.47 -8.56 -5.60
C GLU A 36 -19.49 -7.04 -5.85
N THR A 37 -18.78 -6.27 -5.00
CA THR A 37 -18.79 -4.81 -5.06
C THR A 37 -17.59 -4.24 -5.79
N PHE A 38 -16.55 -5.03 -6.01
CA PHE A 38 -15.25 -4.62 -6.55
C PHE A 38 -14.54 -3.57 -5.70
N ASP A 39 -14.85 -3.55 -4.40
CA ASP A 39 -14.16 -2.68 -3.45
C ASP A 39 -12.81 -3.28 -3.03
N ASP A 40 -11.79 -2.43 -2.99
CA ASP A 40 -10.46 -2.76 -2.49
C ASP A 40 -10.43 -2.56 -0.97
N GLN A 41 -10.62 -3.65 -0.24
CA GLN A 41 -10.95 -3.65 1.19
C GLN A 41 -9.74 -3.85 2.08
N VAL A 42 -9.67 -3.05 3.15
CA VAL A 42 -8.75 -3.24 4.27
C VAL A 42 -9.55 -3.51 5.53
N TYR A 43 -9.07 -4.44 6.36
CA TYR A 43 -9.77 -4.93 7.54
C TYR A 43 -9.27 -4.25 8.81
N VAL A 44 -10.22 -3.76 9.62
CA VAL A 44 -9.95 -3.07 10.89
C VAL A 44 -10.86 -3.64 11.98
N PHE A 45 -10.32 -3.85 13.17
CA PHE A 45 -11.01 -4.49 14.29
C PHE A 45 -10.92 -3.61 15.53
N SER A 46 -11.98 -3.63 16.34
CA SER A 46 -12.02 -2.95 17.62
C SER A 46 -11.26 -3.69 18.72
N THR A 47 -11.08 -5.02 18.58
CA THR A 47 -10.49 -5.88 19.61
C THR A 47 -9.36 -6.72 19.08
N GLU A 48 -8.46 -7.13 19.97
CA GLU A 48 -7.36 -8.03 19.66
C GLU A 48 -7.84 -9.44 19.35
N GLU A 49 -8.91 -9.86 20.02
CA GLU A 49 -9.56 -11.16 19.82
C GLU A 49 -10.12 -11.25 18.40
N GLY A 50 -10.86 -10.22 17.95
CA GLY A 50 -11.43 -10.18 16.60
C GLY A 50 -10.41 -10.27 15.50
N VAL A 51 -9.28 -9.54 15.61
CA VAL A 51 -8.22 -9.63 14.61
C VAL A 51 -7.53 -11.00 14.63
N LYS A 52 -7.34 -11.62 15.80
CA LYS A 52 -6.74 -12.96 15.90
C LYS A 52 -7.62 -14.03 15.27
N GLU A 53 -8.93 -13.94 15.46
CA GLU A 53 -9.88 -14.87 14.85
C GLU A 53 -9.86 -14.76 13.32
N PHE A 54 -9.88 -13.55 12.78
CA PHE A 54 -9.76 -13.30 11.35
C PHE A 54 -8.43 -13.85 10.79
N VAL A 55 -7.30 -13.59 11.46
CA VAL A 55 -5.99 -14.12 11.08
C VAL A 55 -5.99 -15.64 11.04
N LYS A 56 -6.62 -16.29 12.04
CA LYS A 56 -6.74 -17.75 12.07
C LYS A 56 -7.52 -18.27 10.86
N GLU A 57 -8.69 -17.68 10.57
CA GLU A 57 -9.51 -18.05 9.41
C GLU A 57 -8.76 -17.92 8.09
N LYS A 58 -8.06 -16.80 7.88
CA LYS A 58 -7.29 -16.56 6.66
C LYS A 58 -6.07 -17.50 6.54
N ASN A 59 -5.41 -17.80 7.66
CA ASN A 59 -4.30 -18.78 7.68
C ASN A 59 -4.76 -20.20 7.34
N GLU A 60 -5.96 -20.62 7.75
CA GLU A 60 -6.56 -21.90 7.33
C GLU A 60 -6.73 -21.95 5.80
N LYS A 61 -7.05 -20.82 5.18
CA LYS A 61 -7.12 -20.65 3.71
C LYS A 61 -5.74 -20.43 3.04
N LYS A 62 -4.64 -20.63 3.79
CA LYS A 62 -3.26 -20.42 3.31
C LYS A 62 -2.99 -18.96 2.88
N ILE A 63 -3.64 -18.02 3.52
CA ILE A 63 -3.36 -16.58 3.40
C ILE A 63 -2.67 -16.15 4.70
N PRO A 64 -1.33 -16.08 4.71
CA PRO A 64 -0.60 -15.76 5.93
C PRO A 64 -0.78 -14.28 6.28
N LEU A 65 -1.30 -14.02 7.47
CA LEU A 65 -1.51 -12.68 8.00
C LEU A 65 -0.93 -12.55 9.41
N GLN A 66 -0.61 -11.32 9.79
CA GLN A 66 -0.16 -10.95 11.12
C GLN A 66 -1.00 -9.81 11.67
N PRO A 67 -1.47 -9.88 12.93
CA PRO A 67 -2.20 -8.79 13.56
C PRO A 67 -1.24 -7.63 13.85
N PHE A 68 -1.74 -6.41 13.69
CA PHE A 68 -1.02 -5.18 13.99
C PHE A 68 -1.92 -4.24 14.79
N LYS A 69 -1.40 -3.72 15.91
CA LYS A 69 -2.10 -2.75 16.77
C LYS A 69 -1.79 -1.33 16.31
N ILE A 70 -2.82 -0.52 16.14
CA ILE A 70 -2.74 0.89 15.76
C ILE A 70 -3.17 1.72 16.98
N PRO A 71 -2.25 2.39 17.69
CA PRO A 71 -2.61 3.29 18.77
C PRO A 71 -3.35 4.52 18.24
N ASN A 72 -4.12 5.19 19.11
CA ASN A 72 -4.99 6.30 18.75
C ASN A 72 -4.30 7.37 17.88
N GLU A 73 -3.11 7.79 18.28
CA GLU A 73 -2.34 8.84 17.59
C GLU A 73 -1.92 8.45 16.17
N GLN A 74 -1.92 7.16 15.83
CA GLN A 74 -1.56 6.64 14.52
C GLN A 74 -2.77 6.34 13.63
N ILE A 75 -4.00 6.26 14.18
CA ILE A 75 -5.20 5.87 13.43
C ILE A 75 -5.39 6.75 12.20
N ARG A 76 -5.34 8.07 12.36
CA ARG A 76 -5.52 8.99 11.24
C ARG A 76 -4.44 8.84 10.17
N GLY A 77 -3.17 8.69 10.59
CA GLY A 77 -2.05 8.47 9.68
C GLY A 77 -2.20 7.16 8.91
N PHE A 78 -2.56 6.09 9.61
CA PHE A 78 -2.83 4.79 9.00
C PHE A 78 -3.95 4.89 7.95
N LEU A 79 -5.12 5.43 8.30
CA LEU A 79 -6.24 5.57 7.37
C LEU A 79 -5.86 6.40 6.13
N THR A 80 -5.12 7.51 6.34
CA THR A 80 -4.64 8.33 5.23
C THR A 80 -3.65 7.58 4.34
N SER A 81 -2.81 6.71 4.90
CA SER A 81 -1.82 5.92 4.13
C SER A 81 -2.47 4.90 3.19
N LEU A 82 -3.70 4.48 3.47
CA LEU A 82 -4.43 3.52 2.63
C LEU A 82 -4.75 4.07 1.24
N PHE A 83 -4.84 5.39 1.06
CA PHE A 83 -4.98 5.99 -0.27
C PHE A 83 -3.76 5.74 -1.17
N ALA A 84 -2.57 5.55 -0.59
CA ALA A 84 -1.36 5.28 -1.36
C ALA A 84 -1.31 3.84 -1.93
N ILE A 85 -2.15 2.95 -1.41
CA ILE A 85 -2.33 1.57 -1.91
C ILE A 85 -3.66 1.39 -2.65
N ALA A 86 -4.31 2.49 -3.01
CA ALA A 86 -5.61 2.54 -3.69
C ALA A 86 -6.78 1.85 -2.96
N ALA A 87 -6.67 1.58 -1.67
CA ALA A 87 -7.82 1.09 -0.91
C ALA A 87 -8.96 2.12 -0.93
N ASN A 88 -10.20 1.67 -1.11
CA ASN A 88 -11.37 2.53 -1.10
C ASN A 88 -12.34 2.18 0.04
N MET A 89 -12.24 0.99 0.62
CA MET A 89 -13.17 0.48 1.63
C MET A 89 -12.44 0.01 2.89
N VAL A 90 -13.00 0.35 4.05
CA VAL A 90 -12.60 -0.19 5.34
C VAL A 90 -13.70 -1.10 5.87
N VAL A 91 -13.39 -2.37 6.06
CA VAL A 91 -14.25 -3.34 6.72
C VAL A 91 -13.94 -3.34 8.21
N TYR A 92 -14.81 -2.71 8.98
CA TYR A 92 -14.68 -2.59 10.43
C TYR A 92 -15.49 -3.63 11.15
N THR A 93 -14.86 -4.37 12.05
CA THR A 93 -15.49 -5.39 12.88
C THR A 93 -15.41 -5.02 14.35
N ASP A 94 -16.56 -5.03 15.02
CA ASP A 94 -16.69 -4.83 16.46
C ASP A 94 -17.73 -5.81 17.06
N GLU A 95 -18.09 -5.61 18.35
CA GLU A 95 -19.07 -6.44 19.06
C GLU A 95 -20.47 -6.39 18.44
N ALA A 96 -20.81 -5.31 17.73
CA ALA A 96 -22.11 -5.16 17.06
C ALA A 96 -22.15 -5.86 15.69
N GLY A 97 -20.98 -6.26 15.15
CA GLY A 97 -20.86 -6.94 13.87
C GLY A 97 -19.90 -6.26 12.91
N VAL A 98 -20.13 -6.47 11.62
CA VAL A 98 -19.29 -5.97 10.52
C VAL A 98 -19.95 -4.75 9.87
N SER A 99 -19.18 -3.69 9.70
CA SER A 99 -19.59 -2.46 9.00
C SER A 99 -18.61 -2.16 7.86
N ARG A 100 -19.12 -1.73 6.72
CA ARG A 100 -18.32 -1.27 5.56
C ARG A 100 -18.40 0.25 5.49
N VAL A 101 -17.28 0.91 5.50
CA VAL A 101 -17.18 2.38 5.49
C VAL A 101 -16.21 2.79 4.38
N GLU A 102 -16.66 3.64 3.50
CA GLU A 102 -15.80 4.23 2.46
C GLU A 102 -14.63 4.99 3.11
N LEU A 103 -13.43 4.79 2.60
CA LEU A 103 -12.23 5.35 3.19
C LEU A 103 -12.25 6.90 3.23
N ASP A 104 -12.85 7.55 2.24
CA ASP A 104 -12.96 9.00 2.17
C ASP A 104 -13.89 9.60 3.24
N GLN A 105 -14.81 8.80 3.80
CA GLN A 105 -15.62 9.18 4.96
C GLN A 105 -14.84 9.11 6.28
N LEU A 106 -13.77 8.30 6.35
CA LEU A 106 -12.93 8.12 7.53
C LEU A 106 -11.76 9.10 7.60
N ALA A 107 -11.15 9.37 6.45
CA ALA A 107 -10.02 10.26 6.33
C ALA A 107 -10.11 11.10 5.04
N PRO A 108 -9.74 12.39 5.06
CA PRO A 108 -9.76 13.19 3.86
C PRO A 108 -8.73 12.66 2.86
N LYS A 109 -9.16 12.44 1.62
CA LYS A 109 -8.25 12.11 0.53
C LYS A 109 -7.25 13.25 0.34
N PRO A 110 -5.95 12.94 0.26
CA PRO A 110 -4.94 13.95 -0.01
C PRO A 110 -5.21 14.69 -1.32
N ASP A 111 -5.38 16.02 -1.24
CA ASP A 111 -5.64 16.86 -2.39
C ASP A 111 -4.31 17.26 -3.06
N MET A 112 -3.91 16.49 -4.06
CA MET A 112 -2.66 16.71 -4.78
C MET A 112 -2.72 17.94 -5.72
N GLU A 113 -3.93 18.37 -6.12
CA GLU A 113 -4.11 19.49 -7.04
C GLU A 113 -3.79 20.85 -6.36
N LYS A 114 -3.93 20.91 -5.04
CA LYS A 114 -3.57 22.10 -4.25
C LYS A 114 -2.08 22.25 -4.00
N LEU A 115 -1.28 21.23 -4.34
CA LEU A 115 0.17 21.31 -4.18
C LEU A 115 0.83 21.96 -5.39
N ALA A 116 1.88 22.76 -5.16
CA ALA A 116 2.74 23.21 -6.24
C ALA A 116 3.35 21.97 -6.96
N LYS A 117 3.52 22.05 -8.28
CA LYS A 117 3.96 20.89 -9.12
C LYS A 117 5.21 20.21 -8.57
N GLU A 118 6.13 21.00 -8.03
CA GLU A 118 7.40 20.54 -7.47
C GLU A 118 7.24 19.82 -6.12
N LYS A 119 6.06 19.98 -5.48
CA LYS A 119 5.73 19.38 -4.19
C LYS A 119 4.79 18.17 -4.30
N ILE A 120 4.31 17.87 -5.50
CA ILE A 120 3.46 16.70 -5.73
C ILE A 120 4.33 15.44 -5.59
N PRO A 121 4.05 14.59 -4.58
CA PRO A 121 4.82 13.36 -4.44
C PRO A 121 4.58 12.43 -5.62
N VAL A 122 5.59 11.69 -6.02
CA VAL A 122 5.40 10.56 -6.93
C VAL A 122 4.74 9.44 -6.14
N LEU A 123 3.51 9.12 -6.51
CA LEU A 123 2.71 8.04 -5.95
C LEU A 123 2.06 7.28 -7.10
N ASN A 124 2.00 5.97 -6.98
CA ASN A 124 1.39 5.08 -7.95
C ASN A 124 0.38 4.13 -7.27
N PRO A 125 -0.75 4.65 -6.76
CA PRO A 125 -1.68 3.85 -5.95
C PRO A 125 -2.17 2.60 -6.70
N THR A 126 -2.56 2.74 -7.96
CA THR A 126 -3.05 1.62 -8.78
C THR A 126 -1.97 0.56 -8.99
N LEU A 127 -0.74 0.98 -9.35
CA LEU A 127 0.39 0.04 -9.45
C LEU A 127 0.66 -0.65 -8.12
N THR A 128 0.61 0.09 -7.01
CA THR A 128 0.83 -0.50 -5.68
C THR A 128 -0.23 -1.56 -5.38
N LEU A 129 -1.49 -1.29 -5.70
CA LEU A 129 -2.59 -2.23 -5.52
C LEU A 129 -2.38 -3.52 -6.32
N THR A 130 -2.13 -3.40 -7.63
CA THR A 130 -1.94 -4.58 -8.51
C THR A 130 -0.70 -5.38 -8.14
N VAL A 131 0.39 -4.71 -7.72
CA VAL A 131 1.58 -5.36 -7.15
C VAL A 131 1.24 -6.12 -5.85
N LEU A 132 0.45 -5.51 -4.95
CA LEU A 132 0.05 -6.17 -3.69
C LEU A 132 -0.76 -7.43 -3.97
N TYR A 133 -1.75 -7.38 -4.86
CA TYR A 133 -2.54 -8.53 -5.26
C TYR A 133 -1.67 -9.63 -5.87
N PHE A 134 -0.85 -9.27 -6.86
CA PHE A 134 0.04 -10.23 -7.52
C PHE A 134 1.00 -10.91 -6.54
N ILE A 135 1.68 -10.14 -5.68
CA ILE A 135 2.66 -10.69 -4.72
C ILE A 135 1.95 -11.50 -3.61
N GLN A 136 0.79 -11.05 -3.15
CA GLN A 136 -0.01 -11.81 -2.18
C GLN A 136 -0.36 -13.19 -2.76
N GLU A 137 -0.85 -13.27 -4.00
CA GLU A 137 -1.18 -14.54 -4.63
C GLU A 137 0.07 -15.36 -4.95
N LEU A 138 1.06 -14.79 -5.63
CA LEU A 138 2.28 -15.48 -6.06
C LEU A 138 3.04 -16.15 -4.89
N ARG A 139 3.06 -15.52 -3.72
CA ARG A 139 3.81 -16.01 -2.55
C ARG A 139 2.99 -16.85 -1.58
N ARG A 140 1.71 -17.07 -1.85
CA ARG A 140 0.91 -17.99 -1.03
C ARG A 140 1.46 -19.40 -1.12
N PRO A 141 1.45 -20.18 -0.01
CA PRO A 141 1.93 -21.55 0.01
C PRO A 141 0.85 -22.53 -0.52
N VAL A 142 0.44 -22.34 -1.79
CA VAL A 142 -0.58 -23.14 -2.48
C VAL A 142 -0.13 -23.49 -3.89
N GLN A 143 -0.81 -24.43 -4.53
CA GLN A 143 -0.68 -24.62 -5.98
C GLN A 143 -1.46 -23.48 -6.67
N HIS A 144 -0.75 -22.69 -7.45
CA HIS A 144 -1.34 -21.54 -8.13
C HIS A 144 -2.02 -21.92 -9.44
N ASP A 145 -3.08 -21.19 -9.77
CA ASP A 145 -3.64 -21.18 -11.11
C ASP A 145 -2.75 -20.30 -12.02
N PRO A 146 -2.09 -20.91 -13.04
CA PRO A 146 -1.19 -20.15 -13.91
C PRO A 146 -1.92 -19.13 -14.78
N VAL A 147 -3.21 -19.32 -15.08
CA VAL A 147 -4.00 -18.36 -15.85
C VAL A 147 -4.25 -17.12 -15.00
N LYS A 148 -4.73 -17.33 -13.76
CA LYS A 148 -4.96 -16.23 -12.82
C LYS A 148 -3.69 -15.42 -12.56
N LEU A 149 -2.56 -16.09 -12.31
CA LEU A 149 -1.28 -15.38 -12.08
C LEU A 149 -0.85 -14.56 -13.28
N ARG A 150 -1.01 -15.10 -14.50
CA ARG A 150 -0.67 -14.35 -15.72
C ARG A 150 -1.56 -13.14 -15.90
N ASP A 151 -2.87 -13.26 -15.68
CA ASP A 151 -3.80 -12.15 -15.81
C ASP A 151 -3.47 -11.03 -14.80
N MET A 152 -3.13 -11.39 -13.55
CA MET A 152 -2.66 -10.45 -12.54
C MET A 152 -1.32 -9.80 -12.90
N GLU A 153 -0.40 -10.54 -13.50
CA GLU A 153 0.88 -10.02 -13.99
C GLU A 153 0.68 -9.04 -15.15
N GLU A 154 -0.19 -9.35 -16.11
CA GLU A 154 -0.51 -8.48 -17.23
C GLU A 154 -1.11 -7.16 -16.76
N GLU A 155 -2.02 -7.18 -15.78
CA GLU A 155 -2.61 -5.99 -15.17
C GLU A 155 -1.53 -5.14 -14.47
N MET A 156 -0.70 -5.77 -13.64
CA MET A 156 0.42 -5.11 -12.96
C MET A 156 1.39 -4.46 -13.95
N VAL A 157 1.74 -5.13 -15.04
CA VAL A 157 2.63 -4.60 -16.10
C VAL A 157 1.97 -3.42 -16.82
N ALA A 158 0.68 -3.47 -17.09
CA ALA A 158 -0.04 -2.35 -17.69
C ALA A 158 0.01 -1.10 -16.79
N ASP A 159 -0.14 -1.26 -15.48
CA ASP A 159 -0.02 -0.16 -14.53
C ASP A 159 1.43 0.31 -14.36
N LEU A 160 2.39 -0.59 -14.41
CA LEU A 160 3.82 -0.25 -14.39
C LEU A 160 4.17 0.70 -15.54
N ILE A 161 3.69 0.43 -16.75
CA ILE A 161 3.96 1.26 -17.95
C ILE A 161 3.34 2.66 -17.82
N ARG A 162 2.23 2.80 -17.12
CA ARG A 162 1.53 4.08 -16.91
C ARG A 162 2.07 4.87 -15.73
N SER A 163 2.89 4.26 -14.90
CA SER A 163 3.36 4.82 -13.64
C SER A 163 4.47 5.84 -13.81
N ARG A 164 4.64 6.68 -12.79
CA ARG A 164 5.75 7.63 -12.67
C ARG A 164 6.80 7.07 -11.72
N PHE A 165 8.06 7.30 -12.03
CA PHE A 165 9.15 6.81 -11.20
C PHE A 165 10.12 7.92 -10.85
N ILE A 166 10.76 7.77 -9.69
CA ILE A 166 11.87 8.60 -9.26
C ILE A 166 13.15 7.93 -9.76
N LEU A 167 14.02 8.73 -10.36
CA LEU A 167 15.36 8.31 -10.76
C LEU A 167 16.38 8.85 -9.77
N ALA A 168 17.32 8.00 -9.35
CA ALA A 168 18.48 8.46 -8.61
C ALA A 168 19.40 9.26 -9.54
N LEU A 169 19.87 10.41 -9.07
CA LEU A 169 20.92 11.20 -9.72
C LEU A 169 22.01 11.42 -8.69
N GLU A 170 23.26 11.19 -9.10
CA GLU A 170 24.45 11.51 -8.31
C GLU A 170 25.01 12.85 -8.80
N ASP A 171 25.26 13.75 -7.85
CA ASP A 171 25.99 14.98 -8.13
C ASP A 171 27.48 14.62 -8.27
N SER A 172 28.06 14.94 -9.39
CA SER A 172 29.49 14.80 -9.63
C SER A 172 30.14 16.19 -9.70
N GLU A 173 31.46 16.24 -9.80
CA GLU A 173 32.19 17.49 -9.90
C GLU A 173 31.55 18.44 -10.91
N LYS A 174 31.36 19.71 -10.51
CA LYS A 174 30.78 20.74 -11.38
C LYS A 174 31.57 20.84 -12.68
N LYS A 175 30.87 21.05 -13.79
CA LYS A 175 31.49 21.37 -15.07
C LYS A 175 32.25 22.71 -14.99
N GLU A 176 33.14 22.96 -15.90
CA GLU A 176 33.91 24.21 -15.96
C GLU A 176 33.06 25.48 -16.02
N ASP A 177 31.83 25.36 -16.54
CA ASP A 177 30.81 26.42 -16.59
C ASP A 177 30.00 26.60 -15.29
N GLY A 178 30.29 25.82 -14.23
CA GLY A 178 29.61 25.85 -12.94
C GLY A 178 28.29 25.09 -12.89
N THR A 179 27.86 24.45 -14.00
CA THR A 179 26.62 23.64 -14.01
C THR A 179 26.85 22.31 -13.31
N PRO A 180 25.80 21.76 -12.63
CA PRO A 180 25.85 20.44 -12.01
C PRO A 180 26.15 19.38 -13.09
N ASN A 181 27.10 18.51 -12.81
CA ASN A 181 27.36 17.35 -13.64
C ASN A 181 26.63 16.15 -13.02
N LEU A 182 25.38 15.91 -13.44
CA LEU A 182 24.54 14.83 -12.92
C LEU A 182 24.87 13.51 -13.62
N ARG A 183 25.08 12.47 -12.83
CA ARG A 183 25.29 11.11 -13.32
C ARG A 183 24.13 10.22 -12.88
N ILE A 184 23.75 9.31 -13.74
CA ILE A 184 22.77 8.26 -13.43
C ILE A 184 23.55 7.06 -12.88
N PRO A 185 23.32 6.64 -11.61
CA PRO A 185 23.96 5.45 -11.07
C PRO A 185 23.42 4.19 -11.74
N PHE A 186 24.31 3.21 -11.93
CA PHE A 186 23.96 1.89 -12.43
C PHE A 186 24.37 0.83 -11.43
N LEU A 187 23.47 -0.10 -11.16
CA LEU A 187 23.78 -1.33 -10.46
C LEU A 187 24.37 -2.33 -11.47
N LYS A 188 25.43 -3.04 -11.07
CA LYS A 188 26.01 -4.10 -11.87
C LYS A 188 25.73 -5.46 -11.21
N THR A 189 25.30 -6.41 -12.00
CA THR A 189 25.25 -7.81 -11.57
C THR A 189 26.64 -8.43 -11.60
N GLN A 190 26.77 -9.62 -11.01
CA GLN A 190 28.00 -10.41 -11.10
C GLN A 190 28.31 -10.83 -12.54
N GLU A 191 27.30 -10.92 -13.40
CA GLU A 191 27.43 -11.25 -14.83
C GLU A 191 27.80 -10.04 -15.69
N GLY A 192 27.82 -8.86 -15.10
CA GLY A 192 28.24 -7.62 -15.77
C GLY A 192 27.11 -6.76 -16.35
N ASP A 193 25.87 -7.19 -16.25
CA ASP A 193 24.71 -6.43 -16.68
C ASP A 193 24.55 -5.16 -15.85
N LYS A 194 24.06 -4.12 -16.50
CA LYS A 194 23.84 -2.81 -15.89
C LYS A 194 22.35 -2.52 -15.80
N TYR A 195 21.91 -2.18 -14.59
CA TYR A 195 20.52 -1.81 -14.30
C TYR A 195 20.47 -0.40 -13.73
N GLN A 196 19.55 0.40 -14.24
CA GLN A 196 19.23 1.70 -13.68
C GLN A 196 18.17 1.51 -12.59
N PRO A 197 18.44 1.90 -11.34
CA PRO A 197 17.44 1.86 -10.29
C PRO A 197 16.36 2.91 -10.53
N ILE A 198 15.10 2.49 -10.44
CA ILE A 198 13.92 3.34 -10.47
C ILE A 198 13.09 3.06 -9.21
N PHE A 199 12.37 4.06 -8.70
CA PHE A 199 11.63 3.94 -7.44
C PHE A 199 10.18 4.39 -7.64
N SER A 200 9.25 3.61 -7.12
CA SER A 200 7.80 3.86 -7.21
C SER A 200 7.37 5.11 -6.42
N ASP A 201 8.13 5.44 -5.38
CA ASP A 201 7.83 6.55 -4.48
C ASP A 201 9.10 7.01 -3.74
N PHE A 202 8.93 8.07 -2.95
CA PHE A 202 10.06 8.67 -2.22
C PHE A 202 10.52 7.82 -1.02
N ALA A 203 9.66 6.99 -0.44
CA ALA A 203 10.05 6.12 0.66
C ALA A 203 11.00 5.02 0.18
N GLU A 204 10.72 4.42 -0.98
CA GLU A 204 11.63 3.44 -1.60
C GLU A 204 12.96 4.07 -2.05
N PHE A 205 12.90 5.28 -2.62
CA PHE A 205 14.12 6.03 -2.96
C PHE A 205 15.00 6.30 -1.73
N ARG A 206 14.42 6.70 -0.59
CA ARG A 206 15.17 6.94 0.66
C ARG A 206 15.89 5.70 1.18
N LYS A 207 15.28 4.53 1.10
CA LYS A 207 15.92 3.26 1.49
C LYS A 207 17.19 3.01 0.68
N TYR A 208 17.13 3.27 -0.62
CA TYR A 208 18.29 3.14 -1.51
C TYR A 208 19.37 4.18 -1.22
N ALA A 209 18.99 5.42 -0.98
CA ALA A 209 19.92 6.52 -0.70
C ALA A 209 20.57 6.45 0.69
N GLY A 210 20.19 5.50 1.55
CA GLY A 210 20.70 5.36 2.92
C GLY A 210 20.29 6.52 3.84
N VAL A 211 19.29 7.29 3.45
CA VAL A 211 18.78 8.40 4.27
C VAL A 211 17.80 7.82 5.29
N ASN A 212 18.27 7.67 6.53
CA ASN A 212 17.40 7.34 7.64
C ASN A 212 16.38 8.48 7.88
N VAL A 213 15.12 8.10 8.01
CA VAL A 213 14.00 9.00 8.36
C VAL A 213 13.90 9.12 9.86
#